data_e06440f387f85e899ec9f7895d5144a9
#
_entry.id   e06440f387f85e899ec9f7895d5144a9
#
_cell.length_a   1.000
_cell.length_b   1.000
_cell.length_c   1.000
_cell.angle_alpha   90.00
_cell.angle_beta   90.00
_cell.angle_gamma   90.00
#
_symmetry.space_group_name_H-M   'P 1'
#
loop_
_entity.id
_entity.type
_entity.pdbx_description
1 polymer ?
#
loop_
_entity_poly.entity_id
_entity_poly.type
_entity_poly.pdbx_seq_one_letter_code
_entity_poly.pdbx_strand_id
1 'polypeptide(L)'
;MNWTRMGVSCAVALFVSASCAYAQGTVKIGLINVLSGQFADAGIQLDNGVKTYMKQHGDTVAGKKIEIIRRDVGGPAPDVAKRFAQELVVRDGVDILAGFLLTPNALAAADVSAQAKKFMVVMNAATSVIITKSPYMIRTSVTLPQVMETFGTWAAKTGLKKCYTMVTDYGPGHDSEAAFQRAFKEAGGEIVGSVRFPVANPDFSAFVQRAKDMNPECIYIFIPGGAQPAALGKAFAERGIDFSKTKVLGSGETTAEQALKAMGDAGLGLISAWHYDYKSNAPLNVEFVKAFNEMHGRNPDFFSIGGYDGMHAIYEALKKTGGNTDGDALIAAAKGLKWQSPRGPMSIDPDTRDVVQTIYIRRVQKVGGELVNVPFDKIENVKDPTRARGG
;
A
#
# COMPACT_ATOMS: atom_id res chain seq x y z
N MET A 1 -16.22 -55.18 -77.59
CA MET A 1 -16.60 -53.82 -77.08
C MET A 1 -16.38 -53.83 -75.60
N ASN A 2 -15.16 -53.51 -75.16
CA ASN A 2 -14.71 -53.57 -73.74
C ASN A 2 -14.54 -52.13 -73.20
N TRP A 3 -15.25 -51.79 -72.18
CA TRP A 3 -15.08 -50.54 -71.46
C TRP A 3 -14.36 -50.83 -70.16
N THR A 4 -13.12 -50.37 -70.05
CA THR A 4 -12.29 -50.30 -68.85
C THR A 4 -12.71 -49.15 -67.99
N ARG A 5 -13.09 -49.41 -66.72
CA ARG A 5 -13.34 -48.41 -65.72
C ARG A 5 -12.03 -48.10 -64.99
N MET A 6 -11.57 -46.86 -65.12
CA MET A 6 -10.48 -46.31 -64.34
C MET A 6 -10.99 -45.81 -62.99
N GLY A 7 -10.53 -46.42 -61.94
CA GLY A 7 -10.81 -46.01 -60.54
C GLY A 7 -9.79 -44.96 -60.11
N VAL A 8 -10.27 -43.76 -59.75
CA VAL A 8 -9.45 -42.71 -59.13
C VAL A 8 -9.48 -42.88 -57.61
N SER A 9 -8.36 -43.27 -57.01
CA SER A 9 -8.17 -43.34 -55.53
C SER A 9 -7.77 -41.97 -55.05
N CYS A 10 -8.68 -41.27 -54.33
CA CYS A 10 -8.35 -40.05 -53.58
C CYS A 10 -7.70 -40.45 -52.24
N ALA A 11 -6.42 -40.21 -52.08
CA ALA A 11 -5.72 -40.30 -50.81
C ALA A 11 -5.97 -39.00 -50.01
N VAL A 12 -6.77 -39.09 -48.95
CA VAL A 12 -6.96 -38.01 -47.99
C VAL A 12 -5.78 -38.02 -47.00
N ALA A 13 -4.88 -37.08 -47.15
CA ALA A 13 -3.81 -36.85 -46.19
C ALA A 13 -4.38 -36.12 -44.94
N LEU A 14 -4.54 -36.85 -43.85
CA LEU A 14 -4.82 -36.26 -42.52
C LEU A 14 -3.56 -35.54 -42.00
N PHE A 15 -3.57 -34.21 -42.06
CA PHE A 15 -2.61 -33.40 -41.32
C PHE A 15 -3.01 -33.44 -39.81
N VAL A 16 -2.35 -34.27 -39.03
CA VAL A 16 -2.40 -34.21 -37.59
C VAL A 16 -1.52 -33.04 -37.18
N SER A 17 -2.15 -31.90 -36.90
CA SER A 17 -1.51 -30.76 -36.26
C SER A 17 -1.18 -31.15 -34.82
N ALA A 18 0.05 -31.60 -34.55
CA ALA A 18 0.57 -31.77 -33.21
C ALA A 18 0.68 -30.37 -32.61
N SER A 19 -0.34 -29.98 -31.82
CA SER A 19 -0.24 -28.82 -30.90
C SER A 19 0.84 -29.15 -29.91
N CYS A 20 2.05 -28.62 -30.08
CA CYS A 20 3.05 -28.60 -29.04
C CYS A 20 2.43 -27.86 -27.86
N ALA A 21 1.97 -28.59 -26.85
CA ALA A 21 1.70 -28.06 -25.53
C ALA A 21 3.06 -27.58 -24.99
N TYR A 22 3.37 -26.31 -25.22
CA TYR A 22 4.48 -25.66 -24.51
C TYR A 22 4.19 -25.84 -23.03
N ALA A 23 5.07 -26.51 -22.30
CA ALA A 23 5.02 -26.56 -20.85
C ALA A 23 4.97 -25.13 -20.35
N GLN A 24 3.82 -24.72 -19.88
CA GLN A 24 3.56 -23.36 -19.38
C GLN A 24 4.44 -23.18 -18.14
N GLY A 25 5.54 -22.42 -18.27
CA GLY A 25 6.43 -22.16 -17.14
C GLY A 25 5.65 -21.47 -16.01
N THR A 26 6.10 -21.63 -14.78
CA THR A 26 5.48 -20.99 -13.62
C THR A 26 6.37 -19.84 -13.14
N VAL A 27 5.75 -18.70 -12.80
CA VAL A 27 6.39 -17.62 -12.05
C VAL A 27 5.90 -17.72 -10.61
N LYS A 28 6.82 -17.93 -9.68
CA LYS A 28 6.53 -18.03 -8.25
C LYS A 28 6.75 -16.68 -7.56
N ILE A 29 5.74 -16.21 -6.85
CA ILE A 29 5.79 -14.96 -6.07
C ILE A 29 5.72 -15.31 -4.59
N GLY A 30 6.76 -14.97 -3.83
CA GLY A 30 6.78 -15.09 -2.39
C GLY A 30 6.13 -13.89 -1.74
N LEU A 31 4.94 -14.05 -1.18
CA LEU A 31 4.19 -13.00 -0.50
C LEU A 31 4.45 -13.05 1.01
N ILE A 32 5.27 -12.13 1.53
CA ILE A 32 5.55 -12.00 2.96
C ILE A 32 4.62 -10.92 3.53
N ASN A 33 3.73 -11.34 4.43
CA ASN A 33 2.67 -10.48 4.94
C ASN A 33 2.38 -10.78 6.42
N VAL A 34 1.50 -10.00 7.04
CA VAL A 34 1.02 -10.20 8.43
C VAL A 34 -0.42 -10.70 8.35
N LEU A 35 -0.64 -11.98 8.63
CA LEU A 35 -1.97 -12.61 8.53
C LEU A 35 -2.51 -13.01 9.90
N SER A 36 -1.73 -12.80 10.96
CA SER A 36 -2.10 -13.06 12.37
C SER A 36 -1.67 -11.90 13.28
N GLY A 37 -2.15 -11.90 14.54
CA GLY A 37 -1.82 -10.86 15.52
C GLY A 37 -2.56 -9.53 15.31
N GLN A 38 -2.06 -8.48 15.95
CA GLN A 38 -2.74 -7.15 16.03
C GLN A 38 -2.90 -6.42 14.68
N PHE A 39 -2.15 -6.80 13.65
CA PHE A 39 -2.20 -6.23 12.31
C PHE A 39 -2.81 -7.16 11.27
N ALA A 40 -3.41 -8.28 11.70
CA ALA A 40 -3.95 -9.31 10.80
C ALA A 40 -4.95 -8.75 9.82
N ASP A 41 -5.87 -7.87 10.25
CA ASP A 41 -6.89 -7.31 9.38
C ASP A 41 -6.29 -6.52 8.21
N ALA A 42 -5.29 -5.70 8.46
CA ALA A 42 -4.58 -4.95 7.43
C ALA A 42 -3.87 -5.88 6.42
N GLY A 43 -3.23 -6.93 6.92
CA GLY A 43 -2.58 -7.93 6.07
C GLY A 43 -3.57 -8.77 5.25
N ILE A 44 -4.71 -9.12 5.83
CA ILE A 44 -5.81 -9.81 5.12
C ILE A 44 -6.37 -8.91 4.02
N GLN A 45 -6.55 -7.61 4.28
CA GLN A 45 -6.97 -6.64 3.27
C GLN A 45 -5.98 -6.59 2.10
N LEU A 46 -4.68 -6.52 2.38
CA LEU A 46 -3.64 -6.53 1.35
C LEU A 46 -3.70 -7.82 0.50
N ASP A 47 -3.77 -8.99 1.14
CA ASP A 47 -3.87 -10.30 0.45
C ASP A 47 -5.16 -10.43 -0.37
N ASN A 48 -6.26 -9.87 0.13
CA ASN A 48 -7.51 -9.82 -0.59
C ASN A 48 -7.40 -8.95 -1.86
N GLY A 49 -6.65 -7.84 -1.81
CA GLY A 49 -6.33 -7.04 -2.99
C GLY A 49 -5.55 -7.84 -4.04
N VAL A 50 -4.54 -8.60 -3.62
CA VAL A 50 -3.79 -9.54 -4.48
C VAL A 50 -4.73 -10.54 -5.14
N LYS A 51 -5.61 -11.18 -4.37
CA LYS A 51 -6.59 -12.16 -4.88
C LYS A 51 -7.57 -11.54 -5.85
N THR A 52 -8.07 -10.34 -5.55
CA THR A 52 -9.02 -9.62 -6.41
C THR A 52 -8.38 -9.28 -7.75
N TYR A 53 -7.13 -8.80 -7.76
CA TYR A 53 -6.41 -8.55 -9.00
C TYR A 53 -6.29 -9.80 -9.86
N MET A 54 -5.83 -10.91 -9.27
CA MET A 54 -5.69 -12.20 -9.98
C MET A 54 -7.03 -12.72 -10.49
N LYS A 55 -8.13 -12.52 -9.75
CA LYS A 55 -9.47 -12.92 -10.20
C LYS A 55 -9.93 -12.14 -11.44
N GLN A 56 -9.64 -10.83 -11.48
CA GLN A 56 -10.04 -9.96 -12.60
C GLN A 56 -9.15 -10.12 -13.84
N HIS A 57 -7.84 -10.40 -13.64
CA HIS A 57 -6.85 -10.40 -14.72
C HIS A 57 -6.30 -11.79 -15.07
N GLY A 58 -6.77 -12.84 -14.39
CA GLY A 58 -6.32 -14.21 -14.57
C GLY A 58 -5.03 -14.53 -13.82
N ASP A 59 -4.66 -15.80 -13.86
CA ASP A 59 -3.46 -16.36 -13.20
C ASP A 59 -2.33 -16.67 -14.20
N THR A 60 -2.44 -16.18 -15.43
CA THR A 60 -1.45 -16.44 -16.50
C THR A 60 -1.01 -15.14 -17.12
N VAL A 61 0.30 -14.87 -17.15
CA VAL A 61 0.93 -13.68 -17.69
C VAL A 61 2.11 -14.06 -18.59
N ALA A 62 2.18 -13.48 -19.79
CA ALA A 62 3.22 -13.78 -20.78
C ALA A 62 3.43 -15.29 -20.99
N GLY A 63 2.34 -16.07 -21.01
CA GLY A 63 2.37 -17.52 -21.17
C GLY A 63 2.86 -18.31 -19.97
N LYS A 64 3.02 -17.69 -18.80
CA LYS A 64 3.44 -18.34 -17.56
C LYS A 64 2.37 -18.26 -16.48
N LYS A 65 2.16 -19.37 -15.76
CA LYS A 65 1.23 -19.41 -14.63
C LYS A 65 1.82 -18.68 -13.42
N ILE A 66 1.01 -17.91 -12.72
CA ILE A 66 1.41 -17.22 -11.48
C ILE A 66 1.03 -18.08 -10.27
N GLU A 67 2.01 -18.35 -9.43
CA GLU A 67 1.83 -19.06 -8.16
C GLU A 67 2.24 -18.15 -7.00
N ILE A 68 1.36 -18.01 -5.98
CA ILE A 68 1.63 -17.19 -4.79
C ILE A 68 1.93 -18.08 -3.60
N ILE A 69 3.16 -18.02 -3.09
CA ILE A 69 3.59 -18.70 -1.86
C ILE A 69 3.58 -17.71 -0.71
N ARG A 70 2.65 -17.90 0.24
CA ARG A 70 2.42 -16.98 1.36
C ARG A 70 3.25 -17.33 2.59
N ARG A 71 3.74 -16.31 3.31
CA ARG A 71 4.39 -16.43 4.62
C ARG A 71 3.81 -15.39 5.56
N ASP A 72 3.33 -15.86 6.72
CA ASP A 72 2.81 -14.99 7.79
C ASP A 72 3.92 -14.71 8.81
N VAL A 73 4.26 -13.44 8.99
CA VAL A 73 5.26 -13.01 9.96
C VAL A 73 4.68 -12.62 11.31
N GLY A 74 3.34 -12.60 11.48
CA GLY A 74 2.64 -12.37 12.74
C GLY A 74 2.71 -10.93 13.30
N GLY A 75 3.58 -10.06 12.74
CA GLY A 75 3.75 -8.71 13.24
C GLY A 75 5.07 -8.07 12.80
N PRO A 76 5.58 -7.05 13.53
CA PRO A 76 6.89 -6.45 13.26
C PRO A 76 8.02 -7.39 13.71
N ALA A 77 8.34 -8.38 12.89
CA ALA A 77 9.29 -9.46 13.17
C ALA A 77 10.38 -9.55 12.08
N PRO A 78 11.37 -8.64 12.08
CA PRO A 78 12.38 -8.53 11.03
C PRO A 78 13.16 -9.83 10.81
N ASP A 79 13.56 -10.53 11.87
CA ASP A 79 14.34 -11.79 11.75
C ASP A 79 13.49 -12.90 11.09
N VAL A 80 12.22 -12.99 11.42
CA VAL A 80 11.28 -13.92 10.79
C VAL A 80 11.07 -13.58 9.31
N ALA A 81 10.91 -12.29 8.99
CA ALA A 81 10.78 -11.82 7.62
C ALA A 81 12.01 -12.12 6.77
N LYS A 82 13.22 -11.89 7.32
CA LYS A 82 14.48 -12.22 6.65
C LYS A 82 14.61 -13.71 6.40
N ARG A 83 14.34 -14.54 7.41
CA ARG A 83 14.35 -16.00 7.28
C ARG A 83 13.37 -16.46 6.22
N PHE A 84 12.14 -15.98 6.21
CA PHE A 84 11.15 -16.35 5.21
C PHE A 84 11.54 -15.89 3.79
N ALA A 85 12.14 -14.71 3.64
CA ALA A 85 12.67 -14.28 2.35
C ALA A 85 13.78 -15.23 1.84
N GLN A 86 14.68 -15.65 2.72
CA GLN A 86 15.72 -16.63 2.39
C GLN A 86 15.13 -18.00 2.02
N GLU A 87 14.19 -18.52 2.81
CA GLU A 87 13.51 -19.79 2.52
C GLU A 87 12.78 -19.76 1.18
N LEU A 88 12.03 -18.69 0.91
CA LEU A 88 11.31 -18.51 -0.34
C LEU A 88 12.26 -18.49 -1.54
N VAL A 89 13.39 -17.78 -1.43
CA VAL A 89 14.35 -17.68 -2.54
C VAL A 89 15.11 -18.98 -2.73
N VAL A 90 15.66 -19.59 -1.66
CA VAL A 90 16.60 -20.71 -1.75
C VAL A 90 15.86 -22.06 -1.83
N ARG A 91 14.85 -22.26 -0.99
CA ARG A 91 14.15 -23.54 -0.90
C ARG A 91 12.97 -23.64 -1.85
N ASP A 92 12.13 -22.59 -1.88
CA ASP A 92 10.88 -22.63 -2.64
C ASP A 92 11.10 -22.13 -4.09
N GLY A 93 12.25 -21.52 -4.37
CA GLY A 93 12.66 -21.06 -5.69
C GLY A 93 11.77 -19.95 -6.25
N VAL A 94 11.38 -18.97 -5.41
CA VAL A 94 10.56 -17.86 -5.89
C VAL A 94 11.35 -16.94 -6.83
N ASP A 95 10.66 -16.40 -7.80
CA ASP A 95 11.17 -15.45 -8.77
C ASP A 95 11.11 -14.02 -8.25
N ILE A 96 10.03 -13.70 -7.52
CA ILE A 96 9.68 -12.35 -7.07
C ILE A 96 9.32 -12.39 -5.59
N LEU A 97 9.75 -11.38 -4.83
CA LEU A 97 9.31 -11.12 -3.45
C LEU A 97 8.26 -9.99 -3.46
N ALA A 98 7.19 -10.14 -2.68
CA ALA A 98 6.11 -9.15 -2.64
C ALA A 98 5.45 -9.07 -1.25
N GLY A 99 4.61 -8.04 -1.04
CA GLY A 99 3.86 -7.84 0.19
C GLY A 99 4.46 -6.76 1.08
N PHE A 100 4.91 -7.14 2.28
CA PHE A 100 5.57 -6.26 3.25
C PHE A 100 4.66 -5.17 3.80
N LEU A 101 3.77 -5.58 4.70
CA LEU A 101 2.86 -4.67 5.41
C LEU A 101 3.63 -3.67 6.28
N LEU A 102 4.68 -4.12 7.00
CA LEU A 102 5.39 -3.34 8.01
C LEU A 102 6.84 -3.06 7.61
N THR A 103 7.32 -1.86 7.90
CA THR A 103 8.68 -1.40 7.60
C THR A 103 9.80 -2.31 8.10
N PRO A 104 9.83 -2.79 9.37
CA PRO A 104 10.90 -3.66 9.84
C PRO A 104 11.07 -4.92 8.99
N ASN A 105 9.96 -5.48 8.54
CA ASN A 105 9.94 -6.70 7.73
C ASN A 105 10.47 -6.45 6.30
N ALA A 106 10.07 -5.30 5.71
CA ALA A 106 10.56 -4.89 4.39
C ALA A 106 12.07 -4.63 4.38
N LEU A 107 12.56 -3.92 5.40
CA LEU A 107 13.98 -3.63 5.56
C LEU A 107 14.82 -4.91 5.69
N ALA A 108 14.36 -5.86 6.51
CA ALA A 108 15.04 -7.13 6.73
C ALA A 108 15.10 -8.02 5.48
N ALA A 109 14.04 -8.02 4.67
CA ALA A 109 13.97 -8.78 3.41
C ALA A 109 14.74 -8.09 2.26
N ALA A 110 14.96 -6.79 2.34
CA ALA A 110 15.66 -6.02 1.29
C ALA A 110 17.08 -6.53 1.04
N ASP A 111 17.80 -6.95 2.07
CA ASP A 111 19.13 -7.56 1.95
C ASP A 111 19.08 -8.83 1.09
N VAL A 112 18.06 -9.67 1.29
CA VAL A 112 17.86 -10.90 0.52
C VAL A 112 17.56 -10.59 -0.94
N SER A 113 16.68 -9.60 -1.19
CA SER A 113 16.39 -9.10 -2.54
C SER A 113 17.65 -8.64 -3.25
N ALA A 114 18.51 -7.83 -2.55
CA ALA A 114 19.75 -7.31 -3.12
C ALA A 114 20.77 -8.43 -3.43
N GLN A 115 21.00 -9.33 -2.49
CA GLN A 115 22.00 -10.41 -2.62
C GLN A 115 21.60 -11.45 -3.69
N ALA A 116 20.31 -11.80 -3.73
CA ALA A 116 19.80 -12.79 -4.67
C ALA A 116 19.34 -12.18 -6.00
N LYS A 117 19.46 -10.86 -6.18
CA LYS A 117 18.97 -10.10 -7.35
C LYS A 117 17.49 -10.38 -7.64
N LYS A 118 16.66 -10.49 -6.60
CA LYS A 118 15.23 -10.76 -6.76
C LYS A 118 14.43 -9.47 -6.77
N PHE A 119 13.61 -9.30 -7.82
CA PHE A 119 12.65 -8.21 -7.86
C PHE A 119 11.73 -8.25 -6.65
N MET A 120 11.55 -7.11 -5.99
CA MET A 120 10.77 -7.01 -4.75
C MET A 120 9.78 -5.85 -4.83
N VAL A 121 8.51 -6.14 -4.58
CA VAL A 121 7.43 -5.15 -4.61
C VAL A 121 6.91 -4.89 -3.21
N VAL A 122 7.13 -3.67 -2.70
CA VAL A 122 6.63 -3.22 -1.41
C VAL A 122 5.22 -2.67 -1.58
N MET A 123 4.24 -3.39 -1.01
CA MET A 123 2.82 -3.12 -1.23
C MET A 123 2.18 -2.24 -0.16
N ASN A 124 2.85 -2.03 1.00
CA ASN A 124 2.36 -1.12 2.05
C ASN A 124 3.45 -0.38 2.82
N ALA A 125 4.51 -1.03 3.27
CA ALA A 125 5.52 -0.39 4.14
C ALA A 125 6.01 0.96 3.59
N ALA A 126 5.87 2.03 4.38
CA ALA A 126 5.86 3.41 3.87
C ALA A 126 7.07 4.27 4.27
N THR A 127 8.04 3.74 5.03
CA THR A 127 9.26 4.50 5.38
C THR A 127 10.11 4.75 4.14
N SER A 128 10.57 5.99 3.94
CA SER A 128 11.28 6.43 2.73
C SER A 128 12.55 5.62 2.43
N VAL A 129 13.32 5.30 3.47
CA VAL A 129 14.61 4.61 3.32
C VAL A 129 14.52 3.18 2.77
N ILE A 130 13.35 2.53 2.81
CA ILE A 130 13.19 1.11 2.40
C ILE A 130 13.73 0.88 1.01
N ILE A 131 13.32 1.69 0.04
CA ILE A 131 13.63 1.48 -1.38
C ILE A 131 15.14 1.63 -1.69
N THR A 132 15.89 2.29 -0.79
CA THR A 132 17.34 2.46 -0.95
C THR A 132 18.14 1.20 -0.61
N LYS A 133 17.53 0.23 0.09
CA LYS A 133 18.22 -0.96 0.61
C LYS A 133 18.45 -2.06 -0.42
N SER A 134 17.73 -2.03 -1.55
CA SER A 134 17.97 -2.92 -2.69
C SER A 134 17.75 -2.20 -4.01
N PRO A 135 18.60 -2.40 -5.02
CA PRO A 135 18.39 -1.86 -6.36
C PRO A 135 17.22 -2.55 -7.09
N TYR A 136 16.76 -3.69 -6.62
CA TYR A 136 15.71 -4.53 -7.23
C TYR A 136 14.31 -4.27 -6.67
N MET A 137 14.08 -3.17 -5.98
CA MET A 137 12.81 -2.87 -5.33
C MET A 137 12.04 -1.75 -6.02
N ILE A 138 10.72 -1.89 -6.06
CA ILE A 138 9.77 -0.80 -6.28
C ILE A 138 8.77 -0.75 -5.12
N ARG A 139 8.11 0.40 -4.95
CA ARG A 139 6.98 0.55 -4.03
C ARG A 139 5.75 1.00 -4.81
N THR A 140 4.61 0.35 -4.53
CA THR A 140 3.33 0.67 -5.14
C THR A 140 2.33 1.28 -4.17
N SER A 141 2.68 1.39 -2.88
CA SER A 141 1.81 1.97 -1.86
C SER A 141 1.97 3.50 -1.74
N VAL A 142 2.84 3.94 -0.86
CA VAL A 142 3.03 5.34 -0.48
C VAL A 142 4.36 5.50 0.25
N THR A 143 4.92 6.72 0.28
CA THR A 143 5.91 7.08 1.29
C THR A 143 5.31 8.07 2.28
N LEU A 144 5.74 8.02 3.52
CA LEU A 144 5.26 8.98 4.53
C LEU A 144 5.67 10.41 4.21
N PRO A 145 6.90 10.70 3.76
CA PRO A 145 7.23 12.05 3.34
C PRO A 145 6.36 12.57 2.19
N GLN A 146 6.02 11.72 1.20
CA GLN A 146 5.12 12.07 0.11
C GLN A 146 3.78 12.60 0.62
N VAL A 147 3.17 11.91 1.58
CA VAL A 147 1.86 12.28 2.11
C VAL A 147 1.97 13.41 3.13
N MET A 148 2.91 13.31 4.08
CA MET A 148 2.91 14.19 5.24
C MET A 148 3.50 15.56 4.98
N GLU A 149 4.41 15.72 4.01
CA GLU A 149 4.80 17.06 3.55
C GLU A 149 3.65 17.76 2.82
N THR A 150 2.95 17.01 1.96
CA THR A 150 1.74 17.52 1.30
C THR A 150 0.71 17.97 2.35
N PHE A 151 0.49 17.16 3.39
CA PHE A 151 -0.48 17.44 4.43
C PHE A 151 -0.06 18.59 5.35
N GLY A 152 1.21 18.66 5.75
CA GLY A 152 1.73 19.77 6.56
C GLY A 152 1.63 21.10 5.84
N THR A 153 2.01 21.15 4.56
CA THR A 153 1.86 22.34 3.71
C THR A 153 0.39 22.75 3.58
N TRP A 154 -0.49 21.79 3.32
CA TRP A 154 -1.93 22.02 3.21
C TRP A 154 -2.50 22.58 4.54
N ALA A 155 -2.15 21.98 5.66
CA ALA A 155 -2.65 22.39 6.98
C ALA A 155 -2.29 23.85 7.30
N ALA A 156 -1.03 24.26 7.08
CA ALA A 156 -0.61 25.64 7.29
C ALA A 156 -1.29 26.61 6.33
N LYS A 157 -1.46 26.25 5.04
CA LYS A 157 -2.15 27.08 4.03
C LYS A 157 -3.64 27.26 4.32
N THR A 158 -4.28 26.34 5.04
CA THR A 158 -5.69 26.49 5.48
C THR A 158 -5.86 27.41 6.69
N GLY A 159 -4.77 28.01 7.19
CA GLY A 159 -4.79 29.00 8.26
C GLY A 159 -4.43 28.45 9.64
N LEU A 160 -4.15 27.15 9.78
CA LEU A 160 -3.66 26.58 11.04
C LEU A 160 -2.24 27.08 11.33
N LYS A 161 -2.03 27.63 12.54
CA LYS A 161 -0.77 28.25 12.94
C LYS A 161 -0.01 27.45 14.00
N LYS A 162 -0.70 26.79 14.92
CA LYS A 162 -0.09 26.08 16.05
C LYS A 162 -0.51 24.61 16.06
N CYS A 163 0.45 23.71 15.85
CA CYS A 163 0.19 22.26 15.82
C CYS A 163 1.06 21.52 16.84
N TYR A 164 0.46 20.56 17.53
CA TYR A 164 1.16 19.59 18.37
C TYR A 164 1.28 18.26 17.63
N THR A 165 2.42 17.57 17.70
CA THR A 165 2.60 16.28 17.02
C THR A 165 2.65 15.11 17.98
N MET A 166 1.93 14.03 17.66
CA MET A 166 1.86 12.79 18.44
C MET A 166 2.09 11.62 17.51
N VAL A 167 3.19 10.88 17.66
CA VAL A 167 3.51 9.78 16.74
C VAL A 167 4.00 8.54 17.48
N THR A 168 3.80 7.39 16.87
CA THR A 168 4.37 6.13 17.36
C THR A 168 5.88 6.13 17.24
N ASP A 169 6.59 5.70 18.30
CA ASP A 169 8.05 5.71 18.40
C ASP A 169 8.70 4.55 17.62
N TYR A 170 8.74 4.67 16.29
CA TYR A 170 9.44 3.76 15.38
C TYR A 170 9.64 4.43 14.01
N GLY A 171 10.36 3.78 13.08
CA GLY A 171 10.78 4.39 11.81
C GLY A 171 9.68 5.16 11.05
N PRO A 172 8.51 4.56 10.75
CA PRO A 172 7.41 5.28 10.11
C PRO A 172 6.90 6.51 10.88
N GLY A 173 6.81 6.42 12.22
CA GLY A 173 6.40 7.54 13.06
C GLY A 173 7.38 8.71 12.95
N HIS A 174 8.68 8.41 13.01
CA HIS A 174 9.74 9.43 12.89
C HIS A 174 9.72 10.09 11.51
N ASP A 175 9.60 9.30 10.45
CA ASP A 175 9.52 9.80 9.06
C ASP A 175 8.30 10.73 8.88
N SER A 176 7.17 10.29 9.38
CA SER A 176 5.89 10.98 9.36
C SER A 176 5.95 12.31 10.10
N GLU A 177 6.48 12.31 11.33
CA GLU A 177 6.64 13.49 12.18
C GLU A 177 7.57 14.51 11.52
N ALA A 178 8.77 14.07 11.10
CA ALA A 178 9.76 14.93 10.48
C ALA A 178 9.23 15.60 9.21
N ALA A 179 8.53 14.84 8.36
CA ALA A 179 7.94 15.35 7.13
C ALA A 179 6.85 16.39 7.39
N PHE A 180 5.89 16.07 8.28
CA PHE A 180 4.81 16.98 8.62
C PHE A 180 5.34 18.26 9.26
N GLN A 181 6.17 18.16 10.30
CA GLN A 181 6.72 19.31 11.02
C GLN A 181 7.51 20.25 10.11
N ARG A 182 8.35 19.69 9.23
CA ARG A 182 9.14 20.45 8.27
C ARG A 182 8.22 21.26 7.36
N ALA A 183 7.31 20.59 6.66
CA ALA A 183 6.44 21.22 5.69
C ALA A 183 5.47 22.23 6.33
N PHE A 184 4.97 21.94 7.53
CA PHE A 184 4.13 22.86 8.28
C PHE A 184 4.88 24.14 8.67
N LYS A 185 6.13 24.02 9.14
CA LYS A 185 7.00 25.18 9.48
C LYS A 185 7.38 25.97 8.25
N GLU A 186 7.80 25.31 7.16
CA GLU A 186 8.15 25.95 5.89
C GLU A 186 6.97 26.76 5.31
N ALA A 187 5.75 26.33 5.56
CA ALA A 187 4.53 27.01 5.15
C ALA A 187 4.00 28.05 6.18
N GLY A 188 4.78 28.37 7.21
CA GLY A 188 4.51 29.43 8.19
C GLY A 188 3.75 28.99 9.44
N GLY A 189 3.68 27.68 9.73
CA GLY A 189 3.15 27.15 10.96
C GLY A 189 4.22 26.99 12.05
N GLU A 190 3.77 26.81 13.31
CA GLU A 190 4.56 26.58 14.50
C GLU A 190 4.23 25.22 15.11
N ILE A 191 5.25 24.42 15.45
CA ILE A 191 5.08 23.21 16.24
C ILE A 191 5.26 23.57 17.71
N VAL A 192 4.16 23.55 18.47
CA VAL A 192 4.13 23.95 19.88
C VAL A 192 4.55 22.85 20.83
N GLY A 193 4.75 21.63 20.33
CA GLY A 193 5.26 20.51 21.09
C GLY A 193 5.13 19.21 20.31
N SER A 194 5.79 18.17 20.81
CA SER A 194 5.74 16.82 20.23
C SER A 194 5.87 15.76 21.29
N VAL A 195 5.31 14.58 21.01
CA VAL A 195 5.47 13.38 21.84
C VAL A 195 5.50 12.13 20.99
N ARG A 196 6.32 11.18 21.40
CA ARG A 196 6.36 9.83 20.83
C ARG A 196 5.88 8.83 21.87
N PHE A 197 5.15 7.82 21.42
CA PHE A 197 4.58 6.78 22.27
C PHE A 197 4.90 5.38 21.73
N PRO A 198 4.90 4.33 22.61
CA PRO A 198 5.27 2.97 22.24
C PRO A 198 4.40 2.41 21.11
N VAL A 199 4.98 1.52 20.27
CA VAL A 199 4.25 0.76 19.24
C VAL A 199 3.25 -0.21 19.88
N ALA A 200 3.63 -0.84 21.00
CA ALA A 200 2.81 -1.83 21.67
C ALA A 200 1.96 -1.20 22.77
N ASN A 201 0.63 -1.38 22.69
CA ASN A 201 -0.34 -1.05 23.73
C ASN A 201 -0.15 0.34 24.41
N PRO A 202 -0.05 1.45 23.65
CA PRO A 202 0.11 2.76 24.24
C PRO A 202 -1.14 3.16 25.06
N ASP A 203 -0.92 3.69 26.25
CA ASP A 203 -1.96 4.44 26.97
C ASP A 203 -2.04 5.86 26.39
N PHE A 204 -3.00 6.08 25.50
CA PHE A 204 -3.17 7.37 24.84
C PHE A 204 -3.63 8.49 25.75
N SER A 205 -4.25 8.19 26.90
CA SER A 205 -4.84 9.20 27.80
C SER A 205 -3.84 10.24 28.25
N ALA A 206 -2.65 9.83 28.71
CA ALA A 206 -1.60 10.74 29.14
C ALA A 206 -1.04 11.61 28.00
N PHE A 207 -0.89 11.02 26.81
CA PHE A 207 -0.37 11.73 25.64
C PHE A 207 -1.38 12.75 25.09
N VAL A 208 -2.66 12.38 25.04
CA VAL A 208 -3.75 13.28 24.63
C VAL A 208 -3.88 14.44 25.62
N GLN A 209 -3.76 14.17 26.93
CA GLN A 209 -3.79 15.24 27.94
C GLN A 209 -2.66 16.26 27.73
N ARG A 210 -1.43 15.81 27.52
CA ARG A 210 -0.29 16.72 27.23
C ARG A 210 -0.55 17.58 26.00
N ALA A 211 -1.09 16.98 24.92
CA ALA A 211 -1.44 17.73 23.73
C ALA A 211 -2.51 18.78 24.01
N LYS A 212 -3.53 18.44 24.80
CA LYS A 212 -4.61 19.35 25.20
C LYS A 212 -4.09 20.54 26.01
N ASP A 213 -3.17 20.28 26.97
CA ASP A 213 -2.61 21.30 27.85
C ASP A 213 -1.81 22.39 27.09
N MET A 214 -1.29 22.04 25.91
CA MET A 214 -0.61 22.98 25.02
C MET A 214 -1.57 23.88 24.22
N ASN A 215 -2.88 23.63 24.31
CA ASN A 215 -3.93 24.39 23.62
C ASN A 215 -3.63 24.66 22.12
N PRO A 216 -3.30 23.64 21.33
CA PRO A 216 -2.95 23.82 19.93
C PRO A 216 -4.19 24.00 19.05
N GLU A 217 -4.05 24.65 17.89
CA GLU A 217 -5.10 24.71 16.87
C GLU A 217 -5.27 23.38 16.14
N CYS A 218 -4.17 22.59 16.05
CA CYS A 218 -4.21 21.24 15.51
C CYS A 218 -3.33 20.26 16.28
N ILE A 219 -3.77 19.00 16.30
CA ILE A 219 -2.98 17.85 16.76
C ILE A 219 -2.74 16.95 15.54
N TYR A 220 -1.50 16.80 15.13
CA TYR A 220 -1.10 15.85 14.10
C TYR A 220 -0.78 14.50 14.73
N ILE A 221 -1.29 13.40 14.13
CA ILE A 221 -1.16 12.05 14.66
C ILE A 221 -0.71 11.07 13.59
N PHE A 222 0.27 10.24 13.94
CA PHE A 222 0.61 9.04 13.22
C PHE A 222 0.56 7.80 14.13
N ILE A 223 -0.25 6.81 13.75
CA ILE A 223 -0.36 5.48 14.36
C ILE A 223 -0.39 4.41 13.27
N PRO A 224 0.11 3.18 13.53
CA PRO A 224 0.23 2.15 12.50
C PRO A 224 -1.08 1.41 12.16
N GLY A 225 -2.24 1.92 12.55
CA GLY A 225 -3.52 1.23 12.37
C GLY A 225 -3.75 0.10 13.39
N GLY A 226 -4.43 -0.97 12.98
CA GLY A 226 -4.82 -2.06 13.87
C GLY A 226 -5.83 -1.63 14.93
N ALA A 227 -5.62 -2.01 16.20
CA ALA A 227 -6.50 -1.63 17.32
C ALA A 227 -6.26 -0.22 17.87
N GLN A 228 -5.16 0.43 17.50
CA GLN A 228 -4.77 1.73 18.09
C GLN A 228 -5.73 2.88 17.77
N PRO A 229 -6.32 3.01 16.57
CA PRO A 229 -7.27 4.08 16.29
C PRO A 229 -8.47 4.10 17.23
N ALA A 230 -9.03 2.94 17.58
CA ALA A 230 -10.15 2.85 18.53
C ALA A 230 -9.75 3.32 19.94
N ALA A 231 -8.58 2.90 20.42
CA ALA A 231 -8.05 3.32 21.70
C ALA A 231 -7.76 4.82 21.74
N LEU A 232 -7.24 5.38 20.65
CA LEU A 232 -7.01 6.82 20.49
C LEU A 232 -8.33 7.61 20.50
N GLY A 233 -9.34 7.15 19.74
CA GLY A 233 -10.67 7.78 19.72
C GLY A 233 -11.31 7.82 21.10
N LYS A 234 -11.20 6.72 21.86
CA LYS A 234 -11.64 6.66 23.26
C LYS A 234 -10.92 7.72 24.12
N ALA A 235 -9.60 7.83 24.00
CA ALA A 235 -8.82 8.81 24.74
C ALA A 235 -9.22 10.26 24.39
N PHE A 236 -9.50 10.56 23.13
CA PHE A 236 -10.02 11.89 22.73
C PHE A 236 -11.35 12.20 23.37
N ALA A 237 -12.29 11.25 23.37
CA ALA A 237 -13.60 11.43 23.98
C ALA A 237 -13.48 11.63 25.50
N GLU A 238 -12.71 10.79 26.20
CA GLU A 238 -12.49 10.85 27.64
C GLU A 238 -11.81 12.14 28.10
N ARG A 239 -10.87 12.67 27.29
CA ARG A 239 -10.18 13.95 27.57
C ARG A 239 -10.94 15.16 27.04
N GLY A 240 -12.07 14.97 26.39
CA GLY A 240 -12.92 16.04 25.90
C GLY A 240 -12.23 16.93 24.87
N ILE A 241 -11.54 16.32 23.88
CA ILE A 241 -11.00 17.08 22.74
C ILE A 241 -12.16 17.49 21.84
N ASP A 242 -12.35 18.79 21.72
CA ASP A 242 -13.37 19.38 20.85
C ASP A 242 -12.81 19.62 19.44
N PHE A 243 -13.17 18.76 18.48
CA PHE A 243 -12.67 18.83 17.09
C PHE A 243 -13.18 20.07 16.34
N SER A 244 -14.15 20.82 16.87
CA SER A 244 -14.54 22.12 16.32
C SER A 244 -13.47 23.19 16.61
N LYS A 245 -12.78 23.08 17.74
CA LYS A 245 -11.75 24.02 18.22
C LYS A 245 -10.34 23.55 17.84
N THR A 246 -10.01 22.30 18.14
CA THR A 246 -8.72 21.69 17.84
C THR A 246 -8.87 20.70 16.69
N LYS A 247 -8.30 20.98 15.52
CA LYS A 247 -8.35 20.07 14.38
C LYS A 247 -7.44 18.87 14.61
N VAL A 248 -7.99 17.66 14.48
CA VAL A 248 -7.19 16.44 14.57
C VAL A 248 -6.86 15.99 13.16
N LEU A 249 -5.57 15.95 12.86
CA LEU A 249 -4.97 15.64 11.56
C LEU A 249 -4.29 14.29 11.65
N GLY A 250 -4.68 13.31 10.85
CA GLY A 250 -4.13 11.95 10.91
C GLY A 250 -3.63 11.42 9.57
N SER A 251 -2.80 10.38 9.64
CA SER A 251 -2.54 9.54 8.46
C SER A 251 -3.79 8.76 8.07
N GLY A 252 -3.78 8.16 6.86
CA GLY A 252 -4.88 7.29 6.44
C GLY A 252 -5.09 6.08 7.34
N GLU A 253 -4.05 5.62 8.01
CA GLU A 253 -4.12 4.52 8.98
C GLU A 253 -4.96 4.88 10.20
N THR A 254 -4.93 6.14 10.63
CA THR A 254 -5.77 6.66 11.74
C THR A 254 -7.26 6.58 11.41
N THR A 255 -7.63 6.75 10.15
CA THR A 255 -9.01 6.77 9.67
C THR A 255 -9.31 5.64 8.68
N ALA A 256 -8.58 4.52 8.75
CA ALA A 256 -8.91 3.33 7.97
C ALA A 256 -10.36 2.88 8.24
N GLU A 257 -11.02 2.32 7.26
CA GLU A 257 -12.45 1.99 7.33
C GLU A 257 -12.82 1.14 8.55
N GLN A 258 -11.97 0.15 8.88
CA GLN A 258 -12.15 -0.67 10.07
C GLN A 258 -11.91 0.12 11.37
N ALA A 259 -10.95 1.04 11.34
CA ALA A 259 -10.65 1.92 12.44
C ALA A 259 -11.84 2.84 12.75
N LEU A 260 -12.46 3.43 11.74
CA LEU A 260 -13.64 4.29 11.90
C LEU A 260 -14.82 3.54 12.50
N LYS A 261 -15.06 2.30 12.06
CA LYS A 261 -16.11 1.46 12.62
C LYS A 261 -15.90 1.19 14.12
N ALA A 262 -14.66 0.91 14.51
CA ALA A 262 -14.31 0.64 15.91
C ALA A 262 -14.26 1.91 16.78
N MET A 263 -13.89 3.05 16.19
CA MET A 263 -13.82 4.35 16.88
C MET A 263 -15.20 4.96 17.14
N GLY A 264 -16.19 4.65 16.28
CA GLY A 264 -17.52 5.23 16.36
C GLY A 264 -17.50 6.76 16.27
N ASP A 265 -18.48 7.43 16.83
CA ASP A 265 -18.65 8.89 16.72
C ASP A 265 -17.42 9.71 17.23
N ALA A 266 -16.51 9.09 17.99
CA ALA A 266 -15.23 9.71 18.37
C ALA A 266 -14.31 10.00 17.16
N GLY A 267 -14.56 9.40 16.00
CA GLY A 267 -13.85 9.69 14.77
C GLY A 267 -14.42 10.84 13.95
N LEU A 268 -15.62 11.34 14.29
CA LEU A 268 -16.31 12.34 13.49
C LEU A 268 -15.54 13.66 13.44
N GLY A 269 -15.25 14.14 12.22
CA GLY A 269 -14.53 15.41 12.02
C GLY A 269 -13.01 15.28 11.92
N LEU A 270 -12.43 14.10 12.15
CA LEU A 270 -11.02 13.83 11.86
C LEU A 270 -10.70 14.17 10.41
N ILE A 271 -9.54 14.80 10.18
CA ILE A 271 -9.05 15.10 8.84
C ILE A 271 -7.84 14.20 8.58
N SER A 272 -7.80 13.56 7.42
CA SER A 272 -6.66 12.71 7.05
C SER A 272 -6.18 13.02 5.64
N ALA A 273 -4.89 12.77 5.40
CA ALA A 273 -4.33 12.74 4.06
C ALA A 273 -3.96 11.32 3.70
N TRP A 274 -4.41 10.82 2.54
CA TRP A 274 -4.05 9.49 2.05
C TRP A 274 -4.30 9.35 0.55
N HIS A 275 -3.89 8.22 0.00
CA HIS A 275 -3.82 7.96 -1.43
C HIS A 275 -4.99 7.17 -2.01
N TYR A 276 -6.01 6.85 -1.23
CA TYR A 276 -7.16 6.06 -1.72
C TYR A 276 -8.47 6.48 -1.06
N ASP A 277 -9.53 6.49 -1.88
CA ASP A 277 -10.92 6.62 -1.46
C ASP A 277 -11.75 5.52 -2.13
N TYR A 278 -12.20 4.54 -1.35
CA TYR A 278 -12.99 3.42 -1.86
C TYR A 278 -14.39 3.83 -2.35
N LYS A 279 -14.90 4.97 -1.93
CA LYS A 279 -16.20 5.52 -2.39
C LYS A 279 -16.10 6.36 -3.65
N SER A 280 -14.92 6.51 -4.22
CA SER A 280 -14.74 7.19 -5.51
C SER A 280 -15.61 6.53 -6.59
N ASN A 281 -16.30 7.35 -7.35
CA ASN A 281 -17.15 6.93 -8.49
C ASN A 281 -16.35 6.73 -9.79
N ALA A 282 -15.02 6.76 -9.75
CA ALA A 282 -14.19 6.42 -10.90
C ALA A 282 -14.50 4.99 -11.39
N PRO A 283 -14.70 4.77 -12.70
CA PRO A 283 -15.16 3.47 -13.22
C PRO A 283 -14.34 2.28 -12.72
N LEU A 284 -13.00 2.35 -12.78
CA LEU A 284 -12.13 1.29 -12.29
C LEU A 284 -12.27 1.04 -10.78
N ASN A 285 -12.54 2.09 -9.99
CA ASN A 285 -12.80 1.92 -8.57
C ASN A 285 -14.12 1.20 -8.31
N VAL A 286 -15.17 1.57 -9.03
CA VAL A 286 -16.48 0.91 -8.90
C VAL A 286 -16.38 -0.58 -9.24
N GLU A 287 -15.66 -0.94 -10.30
CA GLU A 287 -15.40 -2.33 -10.68
C GLU A 287 -14.57 -3.08 -9.62
N PHE A 288 -13.51 -2.47 -9.12
CA PHE A 288 -12.67 -3.04 -8.06
C PHE A 288 -13.46 -3.26 -6.77
N VAL A 289 -14.18 -2.25 -6.29
CA VAL A 289 -14.99 -2.33 -5.06
C VAL A 289 -16.05 -3.41 -5.19
N LYS A 290 -16.74 -3.51 -6.33
CA LYS A 290 -17.74 -4.55 -6.60
C LYS A 290 -17.10 -5.95 -6.51
N ALA A 291 -16.03 -6.19 -7.26
CA ALA A 291 -15.35 -7.47 -7.28
C ALA A 291 -14.80 -7.85 -5.89
N PHE A 292 -14.24 -6.87 -5.19
CA PHE A 292 -13.72 -7.08 -3.83
C PHE A 292 -14.84 -7.47 -2.85
N ASN A 293 -15.98 -6.77 -2.87
CA ASN A 293 -17.13 -7.09 -2.02
C ASN A 293 -17.71 -8.46 -2.33
N GLU A 294 -17.87 -8.82 -3.60
CA GLU A 294 -18.37 -10.13 -4.02
C GLU A 294 -17.46 -11.28 -3.54
N MET A 295 -16.14 -11.07 -3.54
CA MET A 295 -15.18 -12.11 -3.13
C MET A 295 -14.99 -12.21 -1.62
N HIS A 296 -15.07 -11.10 -0.90
CA HIS A 296 -14.60 -11.02 0.48
C HIS A 296 -15.67 -10.59 1.50
N GLY A 297 -16.87 -10.20 1.05
CA GLY A 297 -17.99 -9.79 1.91
C GLY A 297 -17.73 -8.50 2.71
N ARG A 298 -16.79 -7.66 2.24
CA ARG A 298 -16.40 -6.42 2.92
C ARG A 298 -15.89 -5.36 1.95
N ASN A 299 -15.87 -4.10 2.38
CA ASN A 299 -15.29 -3.03 1.57
C ASN A 299 -13.76 -3.11 1.52
N PRO A 300 -13.15 -2.75 0.38
CA PRO A 300 -11.72 -2.57 0.29
C PRO A 300 -11.28 -1.32 1.06
N ASP A 301 -10.00 -1.29 1.41
CA ASP A 301 -9.32 -0.13 1.97
C ASP A 301 -7.98 0.13 1.25
N PHE A 302 -7.18 1.04 1.78
CA PHE A 302 -5.90 1.38 1.17
C PHE A 302 -4.86 0.24 1.25
N PHE A 303 -4.99 -0.72 2.18
CA PHE A 303 -4.14 -1.91 2.20
C PHE A 303 -4.47 -2.82 1.02
N SER A 304 -5.76 -2.99 0.74
CA SER A 304 -6.21 -3.83 -0.37
C SER A 304 -5.80 -3.26 -1.73
N ILE A 305 -5.91 -1.93 -1.92
CA ILE A 305 -5.44 -1.32 -3.17
C ILE A 305 -3.93 -1.41 -3.32
N GLY A 306 -3.16 -1.39 -2.23
CA GLY A 306 -1.72 -1.63 -2.25
C GLY A 306 -1.35 -3.01 -2.80
N GLY A 307 -2.06 -4.06 -2.37
CA GLY A 307 -1.94 -5.41 -2.90
C GLY A 307 -2.36 -5.52 -4.37
N TYR A 308 -3.46 -4.88 -4.73
CA TYR A 308 -3.99 -4.84 -6.10
C TYR A 308 -2.99 -4.19 -7.08
N ASP A 309 -2.52 -2.99 -6.77
CA ASP A 309 -1.55 -2.27 -7.60
C ASP A 309 -0.16 -2.93 -7.63
N GLY A 310 0.21 -3.60 -6.53
CA GLY A 310 1.43 -4.40 -6.49
C GLY A 310 1.40 -5.53 -7.50
N MET A 311 0.28 -6.24 -7.59
CA MET A 311 0.11 -7.28 -8.61
C MET A 311 0.06 -6.70 -10.02
N HIS A 312 -0.59 -5.54 -10.21
CA HIS A 312 -0.56 -4.83 -11.49
C HIS A 312 0.87 -4.56 -11.95
N ALA A 313 1.69 -3.99 -11.09
CA ALA A 313 3.08 -3.68 -11.42
C ALA A 313 3.90 -4.94 -11.76
N ILE A 314 3.69 -6.05 -11.04
CA ILE A 314 4.32 -7.33 -11.34
C ILE A 314 3.88 -7.85 -12.72
N TYR A 315 2.58 -7.84 -13.02
CA TYR A 315 2.04 -8.34 -14.29
C TYR A 315 2.55 -7.52 -15.47
N GLU A 316 2.57 -6.20 -15.36
CA GLU A 316 3.07 -5.33 -16.42
C GLU A 316 4.60 -5.48 -16.63
N ALA A 317 5.38 -5.66 -15.55
CA ALA A 317 6.79 -5.96 -15.68
C ALA A 317 7.03 -7.30 -16.38
N LEU A 318 6.28 -8.34 -16.02
CA LEU A 318 6.34 -9.66 -16.68
C LEU A 318 5.92 -9.60 -18.14
N LYS A 319 4.88 -8.85 -18.49
CA LYS A 319 4.47 -8.64 -19.89
C LYS A 319 5.59 -7.98 -20.70
N LYS A 320 6.19 -6.91 -20.18
CA LYS A 320 7.29 -6.19 -20.84
C LYS A 320 8.55 -7.04 -21.03
N THR A 321 8.82 -7.97 -20.11
CA THR A 321 9.99 -8.88 -20.18
C THR A 321 9.69 -10.18 -20.94
N GLY A 322 8.46 -10.36 -21.47
CA GLY A 322 8.05 -11.62 -22.09
C GLY A 322 8.07 -12.80 -21.12
N GLY A 323 7.86 -12.54 -19.82
CA GLY A 323 7.90 -13.57 -18.78
C GLY A 323 9.31 -13.86 -18.27
N ASN A 324 10.35 -13.13 -18.67
CA ASN A 324 11.66 -13.23 -18.03
C ASN A 324 11.58 -12.70 -16.60
N THR A 325 12.05 -13.50 -15.63
CA THR A 325 12.01 -13.21 -14.18
C THR A 325 13.35 -12.74 -13.63
N ASP A 326 14.33 -12.48 -14.48
CA ASP A 326 15.60 -11.87 -14.09
C ASP A 326 15.38 -10.53 -13.39
N GLY A 327 16.04 -10.30 -12.25
CA GLY A 327 15.81 -9.12 -11.44
C GLY A 327 16.21 -7.82 -12.13
N ASP A 328 17.30 -7.81 -12.91
CA ASP A 328 17.72 -6.63 -13.67
C ASP A 328 16.70 -6.31 -14.78
N ALA A 329 16.16 -7.34 -15.44
CA ALA A 329 15.12 -7.18 -16.47
C ALA A 329 13.79 -6.66 -15.86
N LEU A 330 13.33 -7.22 -14.73
CA LEU A 330 12.08 -6.82 -14.09
C LEU A 330 12.15 -5.40 -13.53
N ILE A 331 13.26 -5.02 -12.88
CA ILE A 331 13.40 -3.64 -12.36
C ILE A 331 13.48 -2.61 -13.49
N ALA A 332 14.16 -2.93 -14.59
CA ALA A 332 14.21 -2.06 -15.76
C ALA A 332 12.81 -1.89 -16.37
N ALA A 333 12.04 -2.96 -16.47
CA ALA A 333 10.67 -2.93 -17.00
C ALA A 333 9.69 -2.16 -16.08
N ALA A 334 9.90 -2.21 -14.76
CA ALA A 334 9.05 -1.55 -13.76
C ALA A 334 9.30 -0.04 -13.65
N LYS A 335 10.53 0.42 -13.85
CA LYS A 335 10.86 1.85 -13.84
C LYS A 335 10.08 2.61 -14.90
N GLY A 336 9.43 3.70 -14.50
CA GLY A 336 8.64 4.55 -15.39
C GLY A 336 7.31 3.93 -15.84
N LEU A 337 6.85 2.80 -15.25
CA LEU A 337 5.51 2.29 -15.47
C LEU A 337 4.47 3.36 -15.19
N LYS A 338 3.44 3.44 -16.03
CA LYS A 338 2.29 4.35 -15.86
C LYS A 338 1.02 3.55 -16.09
N TRP A 339 0.03 3.73 -15.22
CA TRP A 339 -1.27 3.06 -15.37
C TRP A 339 -2.40 3.86 -14.72
N GLN A 340 -3.63 3.46 -15.05
CA GLN A 340 -4.82 3.88 -14.32
C GLN A 340 -5.13 2.82 -13.27
N SER A 341 -5.06 3.22 -12.01
CA SER A 341 -5.47 2.41 -10.87
C SER A 341 -6.89 2.76 -10.45
N PRO A 342 -7.60 1.90 -9.70
CA PRO A 342 -8.83 2.29 -9.02
C PRO A 342 -8.71 3.58 -8.19
N ARG A 343 -7.51 3.92 -7.70
CA ARG A 343 -7.25 5.17 -6.95
C ARG A 343 -6.82 6.36 -7.81
N GLY A 344 -6.83 6.22 -9.13
CA GLY A 344 -6.47 7.28 -10.07
C GLY A 344 -5.17 7.02 -10.83
N PRO A 345 -4.64 8.03 -11.54
CA PRO A 345 -3.40 7.93 -12.29
C PRO A 345 -2.20 7.61 -11.40
N MET A 346 -1.39 6.64 -11.80
CA MET A 346 -0.19 6.21 -11.09
C MET A 346 1.01 6.05 -12.00
N SER A 347 2.18 6.24 -11.45
CA SER A 347 3.43 5.85 -12.10
C SER A 347 4.50 5.46 -11.09
N ILE A 348 5.48 4.67 -11.53
CA ILE A 348 6.72 4.42 -10.79
C ILE A 348 7.76 5.44 -11.26
N ASP A 349 8.23 6.26 -10.36
CA ASP A 349 9.30 7.22 -10.66
C ASP A 349 10.56 6.45 -11.07
N PRO A 350 11.16 6.72 -12.24
CA PRO A 350 12.29 5.94 -12.73
C PRO A 350 13.56 6.10 -11.88
N ASP A 351 13.71 7.22 -11.18
CA ASP A 351 14.89 7.53 -10.38
C ASP A 351 14.77 7.00 -8.96
N THR A 352 13.64 7.29 -8.31
CA THR A 352 13.39 6.87 -6.91
C THR A 352 12.83 5.46 -6.80
N ARG A 353 12.13 4.96 -7.82
CA ARG A 353 11.40 3.68 -7.83
C ARG A 353 10.21 3.64 -6.86
N ASP A 354 9.85 4.79 -6.32
CA ASP A 354 8.63 5.01 -5.56
C ASP A 354 7.47 5.44 -6.46
N VAL A 355 6.26 5.28 -5.94
CA VAL A 355 5.05 5.66 -6.66
C VAL A 355 4.87 7.17 -6.74
N VAL A 356 4.38 7.65 -7.89
CA VAL A 356 3.83 8.99 -8.07
C VAL A 356 2.32 8.87 -8.19
N GLN A 357 1.57 9.62 -7.38
CA GLN A 357 0.13 9.44 -7.25
C GLN A 357 -0.58 10.70 -6.72
N THR A 358 -1.90 10.66 -6.67
CA THR A 358 -2.74 11.68 -6.04
C THR A 358 -2.84 11.43 -4.54
N ILE A 359 -2.74 12.51 -3.74
CA ILE A 359 -3.01 12.51 -2.31
C ILE A 359 -4.32 13.26 -2.08
N TYR A 360 -5.28 12.60 -1.44
CA TYR A 360 -6.58 13.15 -1.07
C TYR A 360 -6.55 13.67 0.36
N ILE A 361 -7.10 14.85 0.59
CA ILE A 361 -7.40 15.36 1.91
C ILE A 361 -8.87 15.01 2.20
N ARG A 362 -9.09 14.27 3.28
CA ARG A 362 -10.38 13.66 3.59
C ARG A 362 -10.83 14.09 4.98
N ARG A 363 -12.13 14.20 5.16
CA ARG A 363 -12.75 14.42 6.47
C ARG A 363 -13.69 13.28 6.79
N VAL A 364 -13.63 12.79 8.03
CA VAL A 364 -14.58 11.79 8.50
C VAL A 364 -15.94 12.44 8.69
N GLN A 365 -16.93 11.93 7.99
CA GLN A 365 -18.33 12.39 8.03
C GLN A 365 -19.27 11.21 8.24
N LYS A 366 -20.48 11.49 8.71
CA LYS A 366 -21.55 10.49 8.83
C LYS A 366 -22.40 10.53 7.57
N VAL A 367 -22.37 9.45 6.78
CA VAL A 367 -23.12 9.31 5.54
C VAL A 367 -23.91 8.01 5.60
N GLY A 368 -25.25 8.10 5.50
CA GLY A 368 -26.12 6.93 5.60
C GLY A 368 -26.03 6.20 6.97
N GLY A 369 -25.65 6.92 8.03
CA GLY A 369 -25.49 6.35 9.38
C GLY A 369 -24.09 5.80 9.67
N GLU A 370 -23.20 5.67 8.67
CA GLU A 370 -21.84 5.18 8.80
C GLU A 370 -20.82 6.32 8.76
N LEU A 371 -19.71 6.16 9.49
CA LEU A 371 -18.56 7.04 9.38
C LEU A 371 -17.73 6.66 8.16
N VAL A 372 -17.46 7.66 7.33
CA VAL A 372 -16.69 7.48 6.09
C VAL A 372 -15.70 8.62 5.91
N ASN A 373 -14.59 8.33 5.24
CA ASN A 373 -13.66 9.35 4.76
C ASN A 373 -14.26 10.02 3.52
N VAL A 374 -14.53 11.32 3.60
CA VAL A 374 -15.04 12.09 2.45
C VAL A 374 -13.94 13.02 1.94
N PRO A 375 -13.39 12.78 0.74
CA PRO A 375 -12.43 13.68 0.13
C PRO A 375 -13.08 15.05 -0.12
N PHE A 376 -12.34 16.12 0.18
CA PHE A 376 -12.77 17.49 -0.09
C PHE A 376 -11.68 18.35 -0.73
N ASP A 377 -10.45 17.82 -0.81
CA ASP A 377 -9.34 18.41 -1.53
C ASP A 377 -8.40 17.31 -2.04
N LYS A 378 -7.57 17.60 -3.04
CA LYS A 378 -6.58 16.67 -3.59
C LYS A 378 -5.37 17.38 -4.13
N ILE A 379 -4.24 16.72 -4.05
CA ILE A 379 -2.98 17.15 -4.67
C ILE A 379 -2.54 16.03 -5.63
N GLU A 380 -2.38 16.36 -6.90
CA GLU A 380 -2.07 15.38 -7.94
C GLU A 380 -0.56 15.29 -8.22
N ASN A 381 -0.12 14.16 -8.78
CA ASN A 381 1.26 13.92 -9.21
C ASN A 381 2.30 14.12 -8.09
N VAL A 382 1.95 13.77 -6.86
CA VAL A 382 2.85 13.89 -5.72
C VAL A 382 3.95 12.83 -5.81
N LYS A 383 5.22 13.27 -5.74
CA LYS A 383 6.41 12.43 -5.67
C LYS A 383 6.95 12.36 -4.25
N ASP A 384 7.75 11.34 -3.96
CA ASP A 384 8.54 11.33 -2.72
C ASP A 384 9.57 12.47 -2.76
N PRO A 385 9.54 13.40 -1.79
CA PRO A 385 10.43 14.55 -1.77
C PRO A 385 11.83 14.24 -1.22
N THR A 386 12.04 13.07 -0.62
CA THR A 386 13.21 12.76 0.20
C THR A 386 14.50 12.82 -0.62
N ARG A 387 14.49 12.22 -1.81
CA ARG A 387 15.70 12.20 -2.67
C ARG A 387 16.04 13.52 -3.33
N ALA A 388 15.05 14.35 -3.60
CA ALA A 388 15.30 15.69 -4.14
C ALA A 388 16.08 16.58 -3.15
N ARG A 389 16.14 16.17 -1.88
CA ARG A 389 16.80 16.88 -0.77
C ARG A 389 18.12 16.25 -0.32
N GLY A 390 18.62 15.24 -1.04
CA GLY A 390 19.91 14.60 -0.74
C GLY A 390 19.88 13.60 0.43
N GLY A 391 18.71 12.99 0.67
CA GLY A 391 18.53 11.91 1.66
C GLY A 391 18.77 10.52 1.09
#